data_97291d8f4a4a904722b017fdbba97153
#
_entry.id   97291d8f4a4a904722b017fdbba97153
#
_cell.length_a   1.000
_cell.length_b   1.000
_cell.length_c   1.000
_cell.angle_alpha   90.00
_cell.angle_beta   90.00
_cell.angle_gamma   90.00
#
_symmetry.space_group_name_H-M   'P 1'
#
loop_
_entity.id
_entity.type
_entity.pdbx_description
1 polymer ?
#
loop_
_entity_poly.entity_id
_entity_poly.type
_entity_poly.pdbx_seq_one_letter_code
_entity_poly.pdbx_strand_id
1 'polypeptide(L)'
;GIEYFEFSTNDQAVLYNVRFSKIGPNQGNYLLKNSGAIGRIYEYIAPINGILQGEYEPTIPLIAPKKIQIATFLGQYQPNEKSSTDFEIGVSNNDQNLFSSLDDNQNKGLAAKLNTKQRLFTGKWNLDFIGNYQYIAESFKTVERLFNIEFNRDWNLGTTTTGNQSFWTAGIQSEWNPNYKGALKGNASYQLEKLDFTDSFSGQKHRIMAHLQLPNWRFKNQTSVLKSDNLLSTSNFVRQQTQVRFYKKKNWIGATFRLEDNQEKIKSTQSFTPISQRFSEIGGFAGRGDSTKVFVAVGYLQRVNDSIQNGVLQRVNHSQTFSLK
;
A
#
# COMPACT_ATOMS: atom_id res chain seq x y z
N GLY A 1 53.60 10.99 17.57
CA GLY A 1 53.31 10.58 16.19
C GLY A 1 51.89 10.04 16.10
N ILE A 2 51.26 10.11 14.96
CA ILE A 2 49.95 9.47 14.70
C ILE A 2 50.23 8.03 14.29
N GLU A 3 49.68 7.05 14.97
CA GLU A 3 49.74 5.65 14.56
C GLU A 3 48.61 5.36 13.59
N TYR A 4 48.92 4.67 12.50
CA TYR A 4 47.93 4.26 11.49
C TYR A 4 48.32 2.92 10.84
N PHE A 5 47.36 2.21 10.28
CA PHE A 5 47.59 0.97 9.55
C PHE A 5 47.87 1.24 8.08
N GLU A 6 48.89 0.58 7.56
CA GLU A 6 49.28 0.62 6.13
C GLU A 6 49.29 -0.81 5.58
N PHE A 7 48.82 -0.98 4.35
CA PHE A 7 48.86 -2.27 3.65
C PHE A 7 50.32 -2.67 3.37
N SER A 8 50.72 -3.82 3.81
CA SER A 8 52.05 -4.36 3.56
C SER A 8 51.99 -5.81 3.12
N THR A 9 52.87 -6.17 2.20
CA THR A 9 53.15 -7.54 1.75
C THR A 9 54.50 -8.08 2.30
N ASN A 10 55.15 -7.34 3.19
CA ASN A 10 56.40 -7.74 3.79
C ASN A 10 56.14 -8.79 4.88
N ASP A 11 56.53 -10.04 4.64
CA ASP A 11 56.37 -11.19 5.57
C ASP A 11 57.33 -11.15 6.79
N GLN A 12 58.31 -10.26 6.77
CA GLN A 12 59.24 -10.03 7.91
C GLN A 12 58.67 -8.98 8.89
N ALA A 13 57.61 -8.27 8.52
CA ALA A 13 56.97 -7.29 9.37
C ALA A 13 55.93 -7.94 10.27
N VAL A 14 55.61 -7.30 11.42
CA VAL A 14 54.46 -7.70 12.22
C VAL A 14 53.19 -7.28 11.47
N LEU A 15 52.45 -8.26 10.97
CA LEU A 15 51.24 -8.06 10.23
C LEU A 15 50.00 -8.25 11.08
N TYR A 16 48.99 -7.35 10.89
CA TYR A 16 47.69 -7.41 11.55
C TYR A 16 46.59 -7.61 10.49
N ASN A 17 45.61 -8.41 10.82
CA ASN A 17 44.41 -8.50 10.03
C ASN A 17 43.41 -7.42 10.54
N VAL A 18 43.34 -6.30 9.81
CA VAL A 18 42.53 -5.15 10.22
C VAL A 18 41.23 -5.11 9.42
N ARG A 19 40.13 -4.97 10.13
CA ARG A 19 38.79 -4.79 9.49
C ARG A 19 38.42 -3.33 9.55
N PHE A 20 38.07 -2.79 8.39
CA PHE A 20 37.58 -1.42 8.22
C PHE A 20 36.07 -1.36 8.07
N SER A 21 35.46 -0.39 8.73
CA SER A 21 34.02 -0.09 8.58
C SER A 21 33.82 1.24 7.88
N LYS A 22 32.83 1.28 6.99
CA LYS A 22 32.41 2.53 6.36
C LYS A 22 31.57 3.32 7.37
N ILE A 23 32.04 4.51 7.76
CA ILE A 23 31.38 5.35 8.76
C ILE A 23 30.76 6.62 8.19
N GLY A 24 31.06 6.94 6.92
CA GLY A 24 30.47 8.05 6.18
C GLY A 24 31.50 9.00 5.58
N PRO A 25 31.10 9.85 4.63
CA PRO A 25 31.97 10.84 4.01
C PRO A 25 32.52 11.82 5.04
N ASN A 26 33.83 12.06 5.00
CA ASN A 26 34.54 12.98 5.91
C ASN A 26 34.39 12.65 7.40
N GLN A 27 34.15 11.38 7.74
CA GLN A 27 34.02 10.91 9.13
C GLN A 27 35.12 9.96 9.54
N GLY A 28 36.00 9.53 8.60
CA GLY A 28 37.08 8.59 8.85
C GLY A 28 38.42 9.08 8.32
N ASN A 29 39.45 8.31 8.65
CA ASN A 29 40.84 8.58 8.25
C ASN A 29 41.32 7.68 7.10
N TYR A 30 40.44 6.86 6.50
CA TYR A 30 40.82 5.94 5.43
C TYR A 30 39.89 6.05 4.23
N LEU A 31 40.51 5.88 3.03
CA LEU A 31 39.77 5.68 1.76
C LEU A 31 40.02 4.28 1.21
N LEU A 32 39.03 3.74 0.51
CA LEU A 32 39.18 2.50 -0.24
C LEU A 32 39.97 2.78 -1.51
N LYS A 33 41.23 2.31 -1.56
CA LYS A 33 42.14 2.51 -2.68
C LYS A 33 41.94 1.49 -3.80
N ASN A 34 41.73 0.22 -3.41
CA ASN A 34 41.53 -0.87 -4.37
C ASN A 34 40.58 -1.92 -3.81
N SER A 35 39.76 -2.49 -4.69
CA SER A 35 38.83 -3.57 -4.40
C SER A 35 38.96 -4.61 -5.51
N GLY A 36 39.88 -5.53 -5.35
CA GLY A 36 40.18 -6.57 -6.33
C GLY A 36 40.08 -7.98 -5.76
N ALA A 37 40.53 -8.97 -6.53
CA ALA A 37 40.53 -10.37 -6.15
C ALA A 37 41.37 -10.70 -4.88
N ILE A 38 42.33 -9.86 -4.54
CA ILE A 38 43.19 -9.99 -3.36
C ILE A 38 42.54 -9.43 -2.09
N GLY A 39 41.48 -8.64 -2.22
CA GLY A 39 40.78 -8.02 -1.10
C GLY A 39 40.61 -6.51 -1.26
N ARG A 40 40.20 -5.87 -0.18
CA ARG A 40 40.04 -4.42 -0.13
C ARG A 40 41.28 -3.81 0.54
N ILE A 41 41.89 -2.85 -0.14
CA ILE A 41 43.05 -2.11 0.36
C ILE A 41 42.59 -0.72 0.74
N TYR A 42 42.91 -0.29 1.95
CA TYR A 42 42.57 1.02 2.49
C TYR A 42 43.83 1.84 2.68
N GLU A 43 43.76 3.14 2.40
CA GLU A 43 44.86 4.09 2.51
C GLU A 43 44.50 5.17 3.54
N TYR A 44 45.40 5.42 4.48
CA TYR A 44 45.28 6.50 5.44
C TYR A 44 45.39 7.87 4.81
N ILE A 45 44.49 8.79 5.14
CA ILE A 45 44.51 10.18 4.78
C ILE A 45 44.44 11.05 6.02
N ALA A 46 45.44 11.91 6.16
CA ALA A 46 45.53 12.84 7.28
C ALA A 46 44.41 13.88 7.24
N PRO A 47 43.85 14.27 8.38
CA PRO A 47 42.92 15.37 8.46
C PRO A 47 43.48 16.68 7.93
N ILE A 48 42.66 17.46 7.21
CA ILE A 48 43.03 18.82 6.73
C ILE A 48 42.27 19.83 7.62
N ASN A 49 43.02 20.67 8.30
CA ASN A 49 42.46 21.68 9.22
C ASN A 49 41.50 21.06 10.29
N GLY A 50 41.82 19.86 10.75
CA GLY A 50 41.00 19.13 11.73
C GLY A 50 39.77 18.41 11.14
N ILE A 51 39.53 18.49 9.82
CA ILE A 51 38.45 17.82 9.13
C ILE A 51 38.96 16.49 8.57
N LEU A 52 38.32 15.38 8.95
CA LEU A 52 38.62 14.06 8.42
C LEU A 52 38.31 14.00 6.92
N GLN A 53 39.12 13.25 6.16
CA GLN A 53 39.04 13.21 4.68
C GLN A 53 38.59 11.85 4.14
N GLY A 54 38.52 10.85 5.00
CA GLY A 54 38.18 9.49 4.63
C GLY A 54 36.72 9.13 4.92
N GLU A 55 36.35 7.93 4.50
CA GLU A 55 35.03 7.32 4.73
C GLU A 55 35.07 6.07 5.62
N TYR A 56 36.27 5.58 5.93
CA TYR A 56 36.48 4.32 6.65
C TYR A 56 37.36 4.53 7.87
N GLU A 57 37.10 3.69 8.90
CA GLU A 57 37.93 3.58 10.11
C GLU A 57 38.15 2.11 10.49
N PRO A 58 39.32 1.76 11.14
CA PRO A 58 39.58 0.42 11.66
C PRO A 58 38.79 0.19 12.97
N THR A 59 37.49 0.39 12.91
CA THR A 59 36.58 0.24 14.04
C THR A 59 35.46 -0.73 13.71
N ILE A 60 34.91 -1.36 14.72
CA ILE A 60 33.71 -2.17 14.60
C ILE A 60 32.54 -1.30 15.11
N PRO A 61 31.64 -0.82 14.22
CA PRO A 61 30.47 -0.09 14.69
C PRO A 61 29.63 -1.01 15.60
N LEU A 62 29.35 -0.56 16.77
CA LEU A 62 28.40 -1.24 17.65
C LEU A 62 27.00 -0.89 17.15
N ILE A 63 26.26 -1.92 16.73
CA ILE A 63 24.83 -1.76 16.43
C ILE A 63 24.11 -1.60 17.76
N ALA A 64 23.54 -0.42 17.99
CA ALA A 64 22.79 -0.17 19.20
C ALA A 64 21.59 -1.12 19.28
N PRO A 65 21.35 -1.76 20.42
CA PRO A 65 20.13 -2.52 20.63
C PRO A 65 18.93 -1.59 20.59
N LYS A 66 17.85 -2.08 19.96
CA LYS A 66 16.57 -1.38 19.80
C LYS A 66 15.53 -2.01 20.71
N LYS A 67 14.64 -1.20 21.23
CA LYS A 67 13.53 -1.66 22.05
C LYS A 67 12.23 -1.12 21.51
N ILE A 68 11.31 -2.02 21.19
CA ILE A 68 9.94 -1.67 20.85
C ILE A 68 8.98 -2.20 21.90
N GLN A 69 8.10 -1.35 22.40
CA GLN A 69 7.05 -1.68 23.34
C GLN A 69 5.74 -1.17 22.77
N ILE A 70 4.71 -2.00 22.80
CA ILE A 70 3.37 -1.63 22.35
C ILE A 70 2.37 -2.05 23.41
N ALA A 71 1.48 -1.16 23.75
CA ALA A 71 0.31 -1.46 24.57
C ALA A 71 -0.95 -1.08 23.80
N THR A 72 -1.96 -1.96 23.83
CA THR A 72 -3.24 -1.74 23.17
C THR A 72 -4.40 -1.88 24.15
N PHE A 73 -5.38 -1.03 23.98
CA PHE A 73 -6.66 -1.08 24.71
C PHE A 73 -7.78 -1.20 23.68
N LEU A 74 -8.57 -2.26 23.80
CA LEU A 74 -9.69 -2.57 22.93
C LEU A 74 -10.98 -2.52 23.70
N GLY A 75 -12.04 -2.03 23.08
CA GLY A 75 -13.36 -2.03 23.66
C GLY A 75 -14.45 -2.14 22.60
N GLN A 76 -15.59 -2.67 23.04
CA GLN A 76 -16.80 -2.77 22.24
C GLN A 76 -17.97 -2.20 23.04
N TYR A 77 -18.79 -1.41 22.37
CA TYR A 77 -20.02 -0.88 22.90
C TYR A 77 -21.19 -1.28 21.99
N GLN A 78 -22.09 -2.10 22.51
CA GLN A 78 -23.26 -2.61 21.80
C GLN A 78 -24.52 -2.41 22.63
N PRO A 79 -25.15 -1.22 22.61
CA PRO A 79 -26.31 -0.90 23.40
C PRO A 79 -27.57 -1.71 23.02
N ASN A 80 -27.63 -2.20 21.78
CA ASN A 80 -28.71 -3.04 21.24
C ASN A 80 -28.22 -3.80 19.98
N GLU A 81 -29.10 -4.67 19.44
CA GLU A 81 -28.79 -5.47 18.24
C GLU A 81 -28.61 -4.65 16.95
N LYS A 82 -28.99 -3.37 16.95
CA LYS A 82 -28.93 -2.50 15.79
C LYS A 82 -27.69 -1.61 15.76
N SER A 83 -26.95 -1.54 16.86
CA SER A 83 -25.86 -0.59 17.05
C SER A 83 -24.65 -1.30 17.62
N SER A 84 -23.50 -1.18 16.97
CA SER A 84 -22.22 -1.69 17.44
C SER A 84 -21.13 -0.67 17.15
N THR A 85 -20.29 -0.42 18.14
CA THR A 85 -19.11 0.44 18.01
C THR A 85 -17.93 -0.27 18.66
N ASP A 86 -16.87 -0.48 17.89
CA ASP A 86 -15.61 -1.05 18.34
C ASP A 86 -14.54 0.04 18.32
N PHE A 87 -13.71 0.09 19.34
CA PHE A 87 -12.60 1.02 19.40
C PHE A 87 -11.32 0.35 19.85
N GLU A 88 -10.21 0.87 19.37
CA GLU A 88 -8.87 0.41 19.70
C GLU A 88 -7.96 1.63 19.85
N ILE A 89 -7.17 1.68 20.93
CA ILE A 89 -6.16 2.69 21.17
C ILE A 89 -4.85 1.96 21.40
N GLY A 90 -3.83 2.31 20.62
CA GLY A 90 -2.49 1.76 20.71
C GLY A 90 -1.48 2.84 21.06
N VAL A 91 -0.55 2.54 21.95
CA VAL A 91 0.62 3.37 22.21
C VAL A 91 1.87 2.54 21.93
N SER A 92 2.85 3.14 21.26
CA SER A 92 4.14 2.51 21.03
C SER A 92 5.25 3.34 21.67
N ASN A 93 6.30 2.66 22.13
CA ASN A 93 7.57 3.26 22.50
C ASN A 93 8.67 2.52 21.73
N ASN A 94 9.32 3.19 20.79
CA ASN A 94 10.29 2.63 19.86
C ASN A 94 11.64 3.34 20.02
N ASP A 95 12.42 2.88 20.97
CA ASP A 95 13.77 3.34 21.23
C ASP A 95 14.72 2.70 20.22
N GLN A 96 15.34 3.52 19.37
CA GLN A 96 16.25 3.07 18.30
C GLN A 96 17.68 2.87 18.79
N ASN A 97 18.02 3.39 19.96
CA ASN A 97 19.37 3.34 20.50
C ASN A 97 19.39 3.37 22.03
N LEU A 98 19.28 2.21 22.66
CA LEU A 98 19.31 2.07 24.13
C LEU A 98 20.59 2.61 24.81
N PHE A 99 21.62 2.98 24.04
CA PHE A 99 22.84 3.57 24.57
C PHE A 99 22.84 5.10 24.62
N SER A 100 21.84 5.74 24.04
CA SER A 100 21.72 7.21 23.97
C SER A 100 20.29 7.64 24.24
N SER A 101 20.12 8.71 24.99
CA SER A 101 18.83 9.37 25.21
C SER A 101 18.59 10.62 24.32
N LEU A 102 19.50 10.86 23.36
CA LEU A 102 19.44 12.07 22.52
C LEU A 102 18.25 12.10 21.57
N ASP A 103 17.74 10.91 21.16
CA ASP A 103 16.63 10.72 20.23
C ASP A 103 15.30 10.30 20.89
N ASP A 104 15.26 10.22 22.23
CA ASP A 104 14.11 9.71 22.99
C ASP A 104 12.81 10.53 22.82
N ASN A 105 12.90 11.78 22.41
CA ASN A 105 11.75 12.68 22.29
C ASN A 105 10.72 12.21 21.24
N GLN A 106 11.11 11.38 20.28
CA GLN A 106 10.24 10.89 19.21
C GLN A 106 9.91 9.40 19.32
N ASN A 107 10.30 8.75 20.42
CA ASN A 107 10.10 7.32 20.62
C ASN A 107 8.64 6.92 20.82
N LYS A 108 7.79 7.86 21.31
CA LYS A 108 6.40 7.58 21.68
C LYS A 108 5.45 7.92 20.54
N GLY A 109 4.58 6.99 20.19
CA GLY A 109 3.56 7.14 19.19
C GLY A 109 2.19 6.69 19.67
N LEU A 110 1.15 7.28 19.09
CA LEU A 110 -0.26 6.98 19.34
C LEU A 110 -0.93 6.52 18.07
N ALA A 111 -1.77 5.49 18.17
CA ALA A 111 -2.74 5.14 17.14
C ALA A 111 -4.12 4.93 17.77
N ALA A 112 -5.17 5.28 17.04
CA ALA A 112 -6.53 5.06 17.45
C ALA A 112 -7.39 4.61 16.28
N LYS A 113 -8.35 3.72 16.54
CA LYS A 113 -9.32 3.23 15.56
C LYS A 113 -10.70 3.16 16.19
N LEU A 114 -11.69 3.60 15.42
CA LEU A 114 -13.09 3.53 15.77
C LEU A 114 -13.86 2.95 14.59
N ASN A 115 -14.65 1.91 14.82
CA ASN A 115 -15.58 1.37 13.83
C ASN A 115 -16.98 1.48 14.40
N THR A 116 -17.94 1.89 13.61
CA THR A 116 -19.34 1.90 14.00
C THR A 116 -20.23 1.32 12.92
N LYS A 117 -21.20 0.56 13.32
CA LYS A 117 -22.27 0.04 12.47
C LYS A 117 -23.60 0.32 13.12
N GLN A 118 -24.50 0.97 12.38
CA GLN A 118 -25.82 1.31 12.83
C GLN A 118 -26.86 0.79 11.82
N ARG A 119 -27.75 -0.10 12.25
CA ARG A 119 -28.93 -0.50 11.47
C ARG A 119 -29.92 0.64 11.40
N LEU A 120 -30.09 1.22 10.21
CA LEU A 120 -31.01 2.32 9.95
C LEU A 120 -32.43 1.81 9.65
N PHE A 121 -32.53 0.70 8.92
CA PHE A 121 -33.79 0.12 8.50
C PHE A 121 -33.72 -1.40 8.44
N THR A 122 -34.80 -2.04 8.84
CA THR A 122 -34.99 -3.50 8.77
C THR A 122 -36.26 -3.81 8.00
N GLY A 123 -36.14 -4.53 6.88
CA GLY A 123 -37.26 -4.91 6.01
C GLY A 123 -36.84 -6.03 5.08
N LYS A 124 -37.36 -6.07 3.87
CA LYS A 124 -36.88 -7.00 2.81
C LYS A 124 -35.40 -6.80 2.52
N TRP A 125 -34.94 -5.55 2.58
CA TRP A 125 -33.55 -5.13 2.58
C TRP A 125 -33.25 -4.47 3.91
N ASN A 126 -32.17 -4.88 4.53
CA ASN A 126 -31.61 -4.19 5.68
C ASN A 126 -30.73 -3.04 5.18
N LEU A 127 -30.80 -1.89 5.82
CA LEU A 127 -29.94 -0.75 5.52
C LEU A 127 -29.12 -0.41 6.76
N ASP A 128 -27.81 -0.45 6.61
CA ASP A 128 -26.85 -0.13 7.66
C ASP A 128 -26.04 1.11 7.26
N PHE A 129 -25.80 1.98 8.21
CA PHE A 129 -24.71 2.94 8.20
C PHE A 129 -23.44 2.27 8.70
N ILE A 130 -22.32 2.53 8.06
CA ILE A 130 -20.99 2.10 8.49
C ILE A 130 -20.07 3.31 8.57
N GLY A 131 -19.34 3.42 9.65
CA GLY A 131 -18.35 4.46 9.88
C GLY A 131 -17.05 3.84 10.38
N ASN A 132 -15.94 4.36 9.91
CA ASN A 132 -14.61 4.03 10.40
C ASN A 132 -13.81 5.32 10.53
N TYR A 133 -13.05 5.44 11.60
CA TYR A 133 -12.02 6.44 11.76
C TYR A 133 -10.74 5.80 12.28
N GLN A 134 -9.62 6.17 11.71
CA GLN A 134 -8.31 5.69 12.12
C GLN A 134 -7.32 6.84 12.11
N TYR A 135 -6.60 6.99 13.20
CA TYR A 135 -5.50 7.93 13.36
C TYR A 135 -4.22 7.17 13.69
N ILE A 136 -3.12 7.55 13.08
CA ILE A 136 -1.80 6.98 13.33
C ILE A 136 -0.80 8.12 13.36
N ALA A 137 -0.20 8.37 14.51
CA ALA A 137 0.90 9.32 14.61
C ALA A 137 2.11 8.83 13.82
N GLU A 138 2.87 9.72 13.23
CA GLU A 138 4.09 9.40 12.46
C GLU A 138 5.11 8.62 13.29
N SER A 139 5.21 8.95 14.58
CA SER A 139 6.07 8.25 15.53
C SER A 139 5.57 6.88 15.97
N PHE A 140 4.30 6.51 15.65
CA PHE A 140 3.77 5.20 16.01
C PHE A 140 4.42 4.09 15.18
N LYS A 141 5.00 3.11 15.86
CA LYS A 141 5.64 1.95 15.23
C LYS A 141 4.84 0.70 15.47
N THR A 142 4.64 -0.07 14.41
CA THR A 142 3.95 -1.36 14.43
C THR A 142 4.92 -2.50 14.30
N VAL A 143 4.57 -3.66 14.85
CA VAL A 143 5.32 -4.90 14.62
C VAL A 143 4.99 -5.48 13.26
N GLU A 144 3.73 -5.36 12.85
CA GLU A 144 3.23 -5.88 11.57
C GLU A 144 2.68 -4.74 10.69
N ARG A 145 2.50 -5.04 9.41
CA ARG A 145 1.89 -4.11 8.47
C ARG A 145 0.41 -3.87 8.81
N LEU A 146 0.00 -2.62 8.94
CA LEU A 146 -1.39 -2.24 9.24
C LEU A 146 -2.33 -2.33 8.02
N PHE A 147 -1.80 -2.16 6.82
CA PHE A 147 -2.58 -2.13 5.58
C PHE A 147 -2.15 -3.23 4.62
N ASN A 148 -3.02 -3.55 3.67
CA ASN A 148 -2.69 -4.50 2.61
C ASN A 148 -1.54 -4.00 1.71
N ILE A 149 -0.95 -4.92 0.93
CA ILE A 149 0.20 -4.62 0.06
C ILE A 149 -0.14 -3.54 -0.98
N GLU A 150 -1.37 -3.52 -1.47
CA GLU A 150 -1.84 -2.61 -2.52
C GLU A 150 -2.26 -1.23 -1.99
N PHE A 151 -2.19 -0.98 -0.67
CA PHE A 151 -2.68 0.26 -0.06
C PHE A 151 -2.07 1.50 -0.68
N ASN A 152 -0.75 1.52 -0.84
CA ASN A 152 -0.06 2.67 -1.43
C ASN A 152 -0.49 2.91 -2.89
N ARG A 153 -0.63 1.84 -3.66
CA ARG A 153 -1.14 1.91 -5.04
C ARG A 153 -2.60 2.34 -5.08
N ASP A 154 -3.41 1.82 -4.17
CA ASP A 154 -4.85 2.11 -4.10
C ASP A 154 -5.17 3.57 -3.76
N TRP A 155 -4.23 4.25 -3.13
CA TRP A 155 -4.30 5.67 -2.77
C TRP A 155 -3.37 6.55 -3.61
N ASN A 156 -2.58 5.96 -4.49
CA ASN A 156 -1.56 6.67 -5.29
C ASN A 156 -0.58 7.46 -4.41
N LEU A 157 -0.13 6.84 -3.31
CA LEU A 157 0.80 7.44 -2.37
C LEU A 157 2.20 7.50 -2.98
N GLY A 158 2.83 8.66 -2.94
CA GLY A 158 4.23 8.85 -3.32
C GLY A 158 5.20 8.33 -2.25
N THR A 159 6.46 8.18 -2.63
CA THR A 159 7.55 7.76 -1.71
C THR A 159 7.88 8.82 -0.65
N THR A 160 7.45 10.06 -0.86
CA THR A 160 7.67 11.22 0.04
C THR A 160 6.51 11.46 0.99
N THR A 161 5.53 10.55 1.06
CA THR A 161 4.38 10.70 1.96
C THR A 161 4.82 10.42 3.40
N THR A 162 4.75 11.44 4.23
CA THR A 162 5.15 11.43 5.65
C THR A 162 4.12 12.19 6.50
N GLY A 163 4.22 12.07 7.81
CA GLY A 163 3.37 12.77 8.77
C GLY A 163 2.30 11.89 9.41
N ASN A 164 1.52 12.51 10.28
CA ASN A 164 0.41 11.84 10.96
C ASN A 164 -0.67 11.46 9.95
N GLN A 165 -1.10 10.21 10.01
CA GLN A 165 -2.13 9.67 9.13
C GLN A 165 -3.52 9.78 9.77
N SER A 166 -4.49 10.27 9.02
CA SER A 166 -5.90 10.22 9.34
C SER A 166 -6.66 9.56 8.20
N PHE A 167 -7.40 8.51 8.51
CA PHE A 167 -8.23 7.79 7.55
C PHE A 167 -9.64 7.64 8.10
N TRP A 168 -10.65 8.05 7.33
CA TRP A 168 -12.02 7.81 7.69
C TRP A 168 -12.86 7.30 6.53
N THR A 169 -13.87 6.55 6.86
CA THR A 169 -14.88 6.02 5.95
C THR A 169 -16.26 6.31 6.51
N ALA A 170 -17.15 6.80 5.66
CA ALA A 170 -18.57 6.88 5.94
C ALA A 170 -19.33 6.26 4.78
N GLY A 171 -20.32 5.42 5.07
CA GLY A 171 -21.03 4.72 4.01
C GLY A 171 -22.37 4.13 4.44
N ILE A 172 -23.08 3.68 3.42
CA ILE A 172 -24.33 2.92 3.57
C ILE A 172 -24.17 1.56 2.91
N GLN A 173 -24.67 0.54 3.55
CA GLN A 173 -24.71 -0.82 3.03
C GLN A 173 -26.14 -1.34 3.11
N SER A 174 -26.61 -1.88 1.99
CA SER A 174 -27.89 -2.56 1.92
C SER A 174 -27.66 -4.04 1.67
N GLU A 175 -28.33 -4.90 2.42
CA GLU A 175 -28.23 -6.34 2.30
C GLU A 175 -29.62 -6.99 2.34
N TRP A 176 -29.81 -7.99 1.47
CA TRP A 176 -31.03 -8.79 1.45
C TRP A 176 -31.22 -9.51 2.80
N ASN A 177 -32.38 -9.32 3.41
CA ASN A 177 -32.72 -10.00 4.63
C ASN A 177 -33.18 -11.46 4.33
N PRO A 178 -32.46 -12.48 4.83
CA PRO A 178 -32.74 -13.89 4.51
C PRO A 178 -34.11 -14.37 5.00
N ASN A 179 -34.73 -13.67 5.96
CA ASN A 179 -36.06 -14.00 6.46
C ASN A 179 -37.17 -13.68 5.46
N TYR A 180 -36.91 -12.99 4.40
CA TYR A 180 -37.90 -12.65 3.36
C TYR A 180 -37.67 -13.44 2.09
N LYS A 181 -38.76 -13.96 1.52
CA LYS A 181 -38.75 -14.56 0.17
C LYS A 181 -38.75 -13.45 -0.88
N GLY A 182 -37.94 -13.60 -1.92
CA GLY A 182 -37.89 -12.65 -3.03
C GLY A 182 -36.99 -13.12 -4.16
N ALA A 183 -37.23 -12.57 -5.36
CA ALA A 183 -36.46 -12.91 -6.56
C ALA A 183 -35.10 -12.24 -6.59
N LEU A 184 -35.00 -11.01 -6.07
CA LEU A 184 -33.75 -10.26 -6.01
C LEU A 184 -33.12 -10.41 -4.60
N LYS A 185 -31.89 -10.89 -4.56
CA LYS A 185 -31.07 -11.06 -3.35
C LYS A 185 -29.70 -10.43 -3.56
N GLY A 186 -28.96 -10.18 -2.49
CA GLY A 186 -27.58 -9.74 -2.57
C GLY A 186 -27.28 -8.58 -1.63
N ASN A 187 -26.26 -7.82 -1.98
CA ASN A 187 -25.85 -6.62 -1.25
C ASN A 187 -25.43 -5.51 -2.21
N ALA A 188 -25.51 -4.28 -1.73
CA ALA A 188 -24.97 -3.10 -2.38
C ALA A 188 -24.47 -2.12 -1.33
N SER A 189 -23.37 -1.43 -1.61
CA SER A 189 -22.83 -0.44 -0.70
C SER A 189 -22.25 0.76 -1.47
N TYR A 190 -22.33 1.91 -0.82
CA TYR A 190 -21.59 3.10 -1.19
C TYR A 190 -20.78 3.57 0.00
N GLN A 191 -19.53 3.92 -0.25
CA GLN A 191 -18.59 4.41 0.78
C GLN A 191 -17.86 5.64 0.25
N LEU A 192 -17.77 6.64 1.09
CA LEU A 192 -16.86 7.76 0.96
C LEU A 192 -15.70 7.52 1.92
N GLU A 193 -14.49 7.52 1.39
CA GLU A 193 -13.25 7.33 2.14
C GLU A 193 -12.38 8.58 1.97
N LYS A 194 -11.74 9.02 3.03
CA LYS A 194 -10.75 10.09 3.00
C LYS A 194 -9.51 9.68 3.75
N LEU A 195 -8.36 9.90 3.13
CA LEU A 195 -7.03 9.65 3.69
C LEU A 195 -6.22 10.93 3.61
N ASP A 196 -5.71 11.36 4.75
CA ASP A 196 -4.83 12.51 4.86
C ASP A 196 -3.54 12.11 5.59
N PHE A 197 -2.41 12.63 5.13
CA PHE A 197 -1.15 12.68 5.88
C PHE A 197 -0.80 14.15 6.07
N THR A 198 -0.47 14.53 7.29
CA THR A 198 -0.20 15.93 7.62
C THR A 198 0.81 16.54 6.64
N ASP A 199 0.41 17.61 5.95
CA ASP A 199 1.21 18.42 5.03
C ASP A 199 1.78 17.69 3.79
N SER A 200 1.51 16.41 3.57
CA SER A 200 2.11 15.67 2.47
C SER A 200 1.12 15.03 1.49
N PHE A 201 -0.09 14.69 1.94
CA PHE A 201 -1.07 13.99 1.10
C PHE A 201 -2.50 14.23 1.57
N SER A 202 -3.42 14.42 0.62
CA SER A 202 -4.87 14.36 0.85
C SER A 202 -5.55 13.59 -0.29
N GLY A 203 -6.35 12.59 0.05
CA GLY A 203 -7.06 11.77 -0.93
C GLY A 203 -8.52 11.55 -0.53
N GLN A 204 -9.42 11.63 -1.52
CA GLN A 204 -10.84 11.31 -1.37
C GLN A 204 -11.24 10.25 -2.37
N LYS A 205 -11.85 9.18 -1.90
CA LYS A 205 -12.26 8.03 -2.71
C LYS A 205 -13.74 7.72 -2.53
N HIS A 206 -14.43 7.58 -3.64
CA HIS A 206 -15.80 7.07 -3.69
C HIS A 206 -15.75 5.61 -4.13
N ARG A 207 -16.40 4.73 -3.38
CA ARG A 207 -16.47 3.30 -3.69
C ARG A 207 -17.92 2.84 -3.77
N ILE A 208 -18.24 2.14 -4.85
CA ILE A 208 -19.54 1.48 -5.05
C ILE A 208 -19.28 -0.01 -5.24
N MET A 209 -19.96 -0.83 -4.48
CA MET A 209 -19.95 -2.27 -4.65
C MET A 209 -21.38 -2.79 -4.73
N ALA A 210 -21.62 -3.74 -5.64
CA ALA A 210 -22.91 -4.42 -5.74
C ALA A 210 -22.70 -5.88 -6.12
N HIS A 211 -23.41 -6.76 -5.45
CA HIS A 211 -23.49 -8.17 -5.78
C HIS A 211 -24.95 -8.59 -5.70
N LEU A 212 -25.60 -8.64 -6.86
CA LEU A 212 -27.03 -8.88 -6.98
C LEU A 212 -27.30 -10.22 -7.68
N GLN A 213 -28.30 -10.92 -7.18
CA GLN A 213 -28.72 -12.20 -7.65
C GLN A 213 -30.22 -12.22 -7.87
N LEU A 214 -30.62 -12.46 -9.12
CA LEU A 214 -31.97 -12.82 -9.54
C LEU A 214 -32.01 -14.32 -9.88
N PRO A 215 -33.17 -14.92 -10.13
CA PRO A 215 -33.25 -16.35 -10.46
C PRO A 215 -32.33 -16.79 -11.59
N ASN A 216 -32.24 -16.00 -12.65
CA ASN A 216 -31.43 -16.30 -13.83
C ASN A 216 -30.24 -15.35 -14.05
N TRP A 217 -30.08 -14.32 -13.20
CA TRP A 217 -29.03 -13.32 -13.37
C TRP A 217 -28.13 -13.22 -12.17
N ARG A 218 -26.85 -12.97 -12.43
CA ARG A 218 -25.85 -12.56 -11.43
C ARG A 218 -25.22 -11.28 -11.94
N PHE A 219 -25.19 -10.28 -11.09
CA PHE A 219 -24.56 -9.01 -11.34
C PHE A 219 -23.52 -8.75 -10.25
N LYS A 220 -22.29 -8.44 -10.65
CA LYS A 220 -21.21 -7.99 -9.77
C LYS A 220 -20.66 -6.69 -10.31
N ASN A 221 -20.53 -5.71 -9.44
CA ASN A 221 -19.89 -4.43 -9.74
C ASN A 221 -18.98 -4.04 -8.58
N GLN A 222 -17.82 -3.52 -8.93
CA GLN A 222 -16.93 -2.83 -8.03
C GLN A 222 -16.36 -1.64 -8.77
N THR A 223 -16.66 -0.44 -8.27
CA THR A 223 -16.20 0.82 -8.85
C THR A 223 -15.59 1.67 -7.76
N SER A 224 -14.46 2.29 -8.04
CA SER A 224 -13.86 3.30 -7.19
C SER A 224 -13.32 4.46 -8.02
N VAL A 225 -13.49 5.68 -7.48
CA VAL A 225 -12.97 6.92 -8.05
C VAL A 225 -12.21 7.63 -6.95
N LEU A 226 -10.91 7.75 -7.11
CA LEU A 226 -10.01 8.47 -6.22
C LEU A 226 -9.60 9.80 -6.86
N LYS A 227 -9.64 10.86 -6.06
CA LYS A 227 -8.92 12.10 -6.33
C LYS A 227 -7.90 12.29 -5.21
N SER A 228 -6.65 12.52 -5.56
CA SER A 228 -5.60 12.73 -4.57
C SER A 228 -4.71 13.92 -4.92
N ASP A 229 -4.18 14.50 -3.89
CA ASP A 229 -3.27 15.65 -3.90
C ASP A 229 -2.05 15.31 -3.07
N ASN A 230 -0.89 15.18 -3.73
CA ASN A 230 0.43 15.02 -3.13
C ASN A 230 1.18 16.36 -3.13
N LEU A 231 2.34 16.41 -2.50
CA LEU A 231 3.21 17.61 -2.51
C LEU A 231 3.50 18.11 -3.94
N LEU A 232 3.84 17.20 -4.86
CA LEU A 232 4.32 17.53 -6.20
C LEU A 232 3.32 17.21 -7.32
N SER A 233 2.29 16.42 -7.04
CA SER A 233 1.36 15.89 -8.06
C SER A 233 -0.08 15.84 -7.58
N THR A 234 -0.99 15.81 -8.54
CA THR A 234 -2.41 15.51 -8.33
C THR A 234 -2.79 14.30 -9.17
N SER A 235 -3.72 13.47 -8.69
CA SER A 235 -4.18 12.33 -9.47
C SER A 235 -5.68 12.14 -9.47
N ASN A 236 -6.17 11.57 -10.59
CA ASN A 236 -7.49 10.96 -10.70
C ASN A 236 -7.30 9.48 -11.02
N PHE A 237 -7.83 8.61 -10.19
CA PHE A 237 -7.71 7.18 -10.37
C PHE A 237 -9.08 6.51 -10.36
N VAL A 238 -9.51 6.03 -11.52
CA VAL A 238 -10.77 5.32 -11.73
C VAL A 238 -10.49 3.85 -11.88
N ARG A 239 -11.18 3.02 -11.09
CA ARG A 239 -11.21 1.58 -11.24
C ARG A 239 -12.65 1.13 -11.35
N GLN A 240 -12.93 0.26 -12.31
CA GLN A 240 -14.22 -0.36 -12.49
C GLN A 240 -14.05 -1.81 -12.88
N GLN A 241 -14.82 -2.68 -12.25
CA GLN A 241 -14.97 -4.07 -12.65
C GLN A 241 -16.43 -4.44 -12.56
N THR A 242 -16.99 -4.86 -13.72
CA THR A 242 -18.37 -5.27 -13.83
C THR A 242 -18.45 -6.63 -14.49
N GLN A 243 -19.26 -7.50 -13.94
CA GLN A 243 -19.57 -8.79 -14.53
C GLN A 243 -21.07 -9.03 -14.48
N VAL A 244 -21.63 -9.42 -15.62
CA VAL A 244 -23.03 -9.84 -15.75
C VAL A 244 -23.05 -11.27 -16.25
N ARG A 245 -23.88 -12.12 -15.65
CA ARG A 245 -24.04 -13.51 -16.08
C ARG A 245 -25.52 -13.88 -16.08
N PHE A 246 -25.95 -14.49 -17.16
CA PHE A 246 -27.28 -15.06 -17.32
C PHE A 246 -27.20 -16.59 -17.29
N TYR A 247 -28.13 -17.22 -16.59
CA TYR A 247 -28.24 -18.68 -16.45
C TYR A 247 -29.56 -19.18 -17.02
N LYS A 248 -29.51 -20.22 -17.81
CA LYS A 248 -30.69 -20.96 -18.25
C LYS A 248 -30.45 -22.47 -18.08
N LYS A 249 -31.06 -23.04 -17.05
CA LYS A 249 -30.79 -24.44 -16.62
C LYS A 249 -29.30 -24.62 -16.32
N LYS A 250 -28.62 -25.49 -17.07
CA LYS A 250 -27.19 -25.78 -16.92
C LYS A 250 -26.27 -24.90 -17.79
N ASN A 251 -26.87 -24.08 -18.66
CA ASN A 251 -26.11 -23.17 -19.55
C ASN A 251 -26.00 -21.79 -18.93
N TRP A 252 -24.93 -21.10 -19.24
CA TRP A 252 -24.72 -19.71 -18.85
C TRP A 252 -23.94 -18.94 -19.90
N ILE A 253 -24.24 -17.65 -19.98
CA ILE A 253 -23.54 -16.67 -20.80
C ILE A 253 -23.29 -15.43 -19.96
N GLY A 254 -22.21 -14.72 -20.22
CA GLY A 254 -21.90 -13.50 -19.50
C GLY A 254 -20.95 -12.60 -20.24
N ALA A 255 -20.85 -11.39 -19.69
CA ALA A 255 -19.91 -10.36 -20.12
C ALA A 255 -19.15 -9.82 -18.92
N THR A 256 -17.93 -9.37 -19.17
CA THR A 256 -17.08 -8.70 -18.19
C THR A 256 -16.52 -7.42 -18.77
N PHE A 257 -16.44 -6.40 -17.95
CA PHE A 257 -15.77 -5.15 -18.25
C PHE A 257 -14.87 -4.77 -17.10
N ARG A 258 -13.64 -4.36 -17.40
CA ARG A 258 -12.68 -3.84 -16.41
C ARG A 258 -12.00 -2.60 -16.99
N LEU A 259 -11.91 -1.57 -16.17
CA LEU A 259 -11.20 -0.34 -16.46
C LEU A 259 -10.31 0.00 -15.26
N GLU A 260 -9.08 0.38 -15.54
CA GLU A 260 -8.19 1.02 -14.60
C GLU A 260 -7.55 2.21 -15.33
N ASP A 261 -7.85 3.43 -14.88
CA ASP A 261 -7.36 4.67 -15.48
C ASP A 261 -6.75 5.52 -14.35
N ASN A 262 -5.42 5.52 -14.26
CA ASN A 262 -4.65 6.34 -13.34
C ASN A 262 -4.01 7.48 -14.10
N GLN A 263 -4.44 8.70 -13.84
CA GLN A 263 -3.92 9.92 -14.44
C GLN A 263 -3.32 10.80 -13.35
N GLU A 264 -2.02 10.77 -13.21
CA GLU A 264 -1.27 11.63 -12.30
C GLU A 264 -0.51 12.71 -13.08
N LYS A 265 -0.62 13.96 -12.58
CA LYS A 265 0.01 15.13 -13.19
C LYS A 265 0.88 15.87 -12.19
N ILE A 266 2.04 16.31 -12.65
CA ILE A 266 2.93 17.19 -11.90
C ILE A 266 2.26 18.57 -11.78
N LYS A 267 2.18 19.14 -10.59
CA LYS A 267 1.50 20.42 -10.33
C LYS A 267 2.10 21.59 -11.09
N SER A 268 3.44 21.66 -11.18
CA SER A 268 4.16 22.77 -11.81
C SER A 268 4.03 22.80 -13.33
N THR A 269 4.04 21.64 -13.98
CA THR A 269 4.08 21.53 -15.45
C THR A 269 2.77 21.05 -16.06
N GLN A 270 1.85 20.53 -15.24
CA GLN A 270 0.60 19.87 -15.66
C GLN A 270 0.83 18.67 -16.62
N SER A 271 2.07 18.20 -16.73
CA SER A 271 2.43 17.03 -17.52
C SER A 271 2.13 15.74 -16.76
N PHE A 272 1.81 14.67 -17.49
CA PHE A 272 1.61 13.36 -16.88
C PHE A 272 2.91 12.80 -16.31
N THR A 273 2.83 12.16 -15.17
CA THR A 273 3.93 11.38 -14.60
C THR A 273 4.06 10.02 -15.30
N PRO A 274 5.25 9.37 -15.25
CA PRO A 274 5.45 8.04 -15.84
C PRO A 274 4.57 6.92 -15.28
N ILE A 275 4.00 7.10 -14.07
CA ILE A 275 3.09 6.11 -13.48
C ILE A 275 1.66 6.20 -14.00
N SER A 276 1.35 7.24 -14.80
CA SER A 276 0.04 7.38 -15.45
C SER A 276 -0.14 6.29 -16.50
N GLN A 277 -1.23 5.54 -16.36
CA GLN A 277 -1.54 4.41 -17.24
C GLN A 277 -3.04 4.19 -17.30
N ARG A 278 -3.48 3.60 -18.42
CA ARG A 278 -4.85 3.13 -18.56
C ARG A 278 -4.84 1.73 -19.13
N PHE A 279 -5.67 0.86 -18.60
CA PHE A 279 -6.07 -0.33 -19.30
C PHE A 279 -7.57 -0.55 -19.25
N SER A 280 -8.10 -1.13 -20.32
CA SER A 280 -9.46 -1.58 -20.38
C SER A 280 -9.54 -3.01 -20.90
N GLU A 281 -10.41 -3.80 -20.29
CA GLU A 281 -10.70 -5.15 -20.71
C GLU A 281 -12.21 -5.28 -20.96
N ILE A 282 -12.57 -5.87 -22.09
CA ILE A 282 -13.93 -6.28 -22.39
C ILE A 282 -13.93 -7.74 -22.83
N GLY A 283 -14.86 -8.51 -22.33
CA GLY A 283 -14.93 -9.93 -22.67
C GLY A 283 -16.31 -10.52 -22.56
N GLY A 284 -16.49 -11.61 -23.31
CA GLY A 284 -17.66 -12.45 -23.27
C GLY A 284 -17.26 -13.87 -22.92
N PHE A 285 -18.13 -14.59 -22.24
CA PHE A 285 -17.91 -15.99 -21.87
C PHE A 285 -19.22 -16.75 -21.85
N ALA A 286 -19.19 -18.01 -22.22
CA ALA A 286 -20.32 -18.91 -22.17
C ALA A 286 -19.89 -20.30 -21.74
N GLY A 287 -20.82 -21.07 -21.19
CA GLY A 287 -20.50 -22.42 -20.78
C GLY A 287 -21.71 -23.26 -20.39
N ARG A 288 -21.43 -24.51 -20.08
CA ARG A 288 -22.41 -25.50 -19.63
C ARG A 288 -21.83 -26.38 -18.55
N GLY A 289 -22.65 -26.70 -17.56
CA GLY A 289 -22.24 -27.55 -16.43
C GLY A 289 -21.81 -26.73 -15.22
N ASP A 290 -21.25 -27.43 -14.25
CA ASP A 290 -20.68 -26.88 -13.02
C ASP A 290 -19.36 -27.60 -12.69
N SER A 291 -18.60 -27.06 -11.77
CA SER A 291 -17.27 -27.58 -11.39
C SER A 291 -17.29 -28.97 -10.75
N THR A 292 -18.48 -29.50 -10.40
CA THR A 292 -18.62 -30.83 -9.77
C THR A 292 -18.96 -31.92 -10.76
N LYS A 293 -19.22 -31.57 -12.04
CA LYS A 293 -19.60 -32.49 -13.11
C LYS A 293 -18.90 -32.12 -14.41
N VAL A 294 -19.38 -32.67 -15.55
CA VAL A 294 -18.89 -32.24 -16.86
C VAL A 294 -19.12 -30.74 -17.07
N PHE A 295 -18.03 -30.06 -17.28
CA PHE A 295 -17.97 -28.60 -17.40
C PHE A 295 -17.28 -28.25 -18.73
N VAL A 296 -17.90 -27.37 -19.51
CA VAL A 296 -17.29 -26.79 -20.71
C VAL A 296 -17.52 -25.28 -20.68
N ALA A 297 -16.47 -24.52 -20.88
CA ALA A 297 -16.54 -23.08 -20.96
C ALA A 297 -15.64 -22.53 -22.06
N VAL A 298 -16.16 -21.52 -22.76
CA VAL A 298 -15.42 -20.73 -23.76
C VAL A 298 -15.44 -19.28 -23.34
N GLY A 299 -14.35 -18.58 -23.59
CA GLY A 299 -14.25 -17.15 -23.29
C GLY A 299 -13.39 -16.42 -24.29
N TYR A 300 -13.73 -15.17 -24.51
CA TYR A 300 -12.95 -14.19 -25.26
C TYR A 300 -12.74 -12.96 -24.41
N LEU A 301 -11.51 -12.45 -24.37
CA LEU A 301 -11.13 -11.25 -23.68
C LEU A 301 -10.27 -10.38 -24.59
N GLN A 302 -10.63 -9.14 -24.73
CA GLN A 302 -9.84 -8.09 -25.39
C GLN A 302 -9.33 -7.12 -24.35
N ARG A 303 -8.04 -6.85 -24.35
CA ARG A 303 -7.37 -5.91 -23.45
C ARG A 303 -6.59 -4.88 -24.25
N VAL A 304 -6.72 -3.62 -23.85
CA VAL A 304 -5.98 -2.46 -24.38
C VAL A 304 -5.23 -1.81 -23.23
N ASN A 305 -3.95 -1.55 -23.43
CA ASN A 305 -3.10 -0.84 -22.48
C ASN A 305 -2.59 0.45 -23.11
N ASP A 306 -2.73 1.57 -22.40
CA ASP A 306 -2.17 2.86 -22.74
C ASP A 306 -1.16 3.27 -21.65
N SER A 307 -0.03 3.84 -22.04
CA SER A 307 0.96 4.43 -21.13
C SER A 307 1.45 5.78 -21.66
N ILE A 308 2.24 6.51 -20.87
CA ILE A 308 2.77 7.80 -21.27
C ILE A 308 3.90 7.61 -22.29
N GLN A 309 3.69 8.19 -23.47
CA GLN A 309 4.69 8.34 -24.52
C GLN A 309 4.66 9.79 -25.02
N ASN A 310 5.81 10.45 -25.06
CA ASN A 310 5.92 11.85 -25.48
C ASN A 310 4.94 12.80 -24.71
N GLY A 311 4.74 12.54 -23.40
CA GLY A 311 3.91 13.37 -22.54
C GLY A 311 2.40 13.15 -22.64
N VAL A 312 1.93 12.20 -23.46
CA VAL A 312 0.50 11.87 -23.62
C VAL A 312 0.24 10.37 -23.47
N LEU A 313 -0.98 10.02 -23.07
CA LEU A 313 -1.43 8.62 -23.03
C LEU A 313 -1.59 8.08 -24.44
N GLN A 314 -0.79 7.10 -24.81
CA GLN A 314 -0.85 6.42 -26.10
C GLN A 314 -0.95 4.93 -25.93
N ARG A 315 -1.59 4.26 -26.89
CA ARG A 315 -1.74 2.81 -26.91
C ARG A 315 -0.38 2.14 -27.12
N VAL A 316 -0.01 1.30 -26.16
CA VAL A 316 1.25 0.55 -26.20
C VAL A 316 1.05 -0.93 -26.45
N ASN A 317 -0.14 -1.46 -26.10
CA ASN A 317 -0.42 -2.87 -26.32
C ASN A 317 -1.92 -3.11 -26.53
N HIS A 318 -2.20 -4.10 -27.37
CA HIS A 318 -3.55 -4.64 -27.61
C HIS A 318 -3.44 -6.16 -27.65
N SER A 319 -4.12 -6.84 -26.77
CA SER A 319 -4.12 -8.31 -26.69
C SER A 319 -5.53 -8.88 -26.75
N GLN A 320 -5.62 -10.07 -27.34
CA GLN A 320 -6.84 -10.87 -27.41
C GLN A 320 -6.54 -12.26 -26.84
N THR A 321 -7.40 -12.73 -25.96
CA THR A 321 -7.23 -14.04 -25.33
C THR A 321 -8.48 -14.87 -25.53
N PHE A 322 -8.30 -16.05 -26.09
CA PHE A 322 -9.33 -17.08 -26.17
C PHE A 322 -9.05 -18.15 -25.11
N SER A 323 -10.08 -18.59 -24.41
CA SER A 323 -9.97 -19.63 -23.41
C SER A 323 -10.98 -20.73 -23.65
N LEU A 324 -10.54 -21.98 -23.51
CA LEU A 324 -11.37 -23.18 -23.48
C LEU A 324 -11.04 -23.96 -22.22
N LYS A 325 -12.05 -24.36 -21.49
CA LYS A 325 -11.94 -25.15 -20.28
C LYS A 325 -12.90 -26.33 -20.28
#